data_bc12eb811f99124fc093321c2f4782b3
#
_entry.id   bc12eb811f99124fc093321c2f4782b3
#
_cell.length_a   1.000
_cell.length_b   1.000
_cell.length_c   1.000
_cell.angle_alpha   90.00
_cell.angle_beta   90.00
_cell.angle_gamma   90.00
#
_symmetry.space_group_name_H-M   'P 1'
#
loop_
_entity.id
_entity.type
_entity.pdbx_description
1 polymer ?
#
loop_
_entity_poly.entity_id
_entity_poly.type
_entity_poly.pdbx_seq_one_letter_code
_entity_poly.pdbx_strand_id
1 'polypeptide(L)'
;ESAEVGKTEETPAPEETPAPENEGMDPTEDTPVVDMTDGPGSEEQSSISLEEALGLPEQLLLTFAGYDITDSYPKEASSEEYFTVDAGEGNKLLVLSFSLQNQGEGTETVDIIGQKPLIKVSVNGIGVNSLATFLSNDLTLFQESLNPGESREVVVLAEYEAASLLDIAAVEINV
;
A
#
# COMPACT_ATOMS: atom_id res chain seq x y z
N GLU A 1 42.64 -34.48 -51.49
CA GLU A 1 41.56 -34.04 -52.37
C GLU A 1 40.70 -33.05 -51.65
N SER A 2 40.69 -31.89 -52.23
CA SER A 2 39.76 -30.75 -52.11
C SER A 2 39.43 -30.17 -50.76
N ALA A 3 40.12 -29.06 -50.50
CA ALA A 3 39.75 -27.99 -49.60
C ALA A 3 38.47 -27.31 -50.13
N GLU A 4 37.57 -26.94 -49.22
CA GLU A 4 36.60 -25.87 -49.48
C GLU A 4 36.57 -24.88 -48.34
N VAL A 5 36.90 -23.65 -48.72
CA VAL A 5 37.02 -22.45 -47.89
C VAL A 5 35.64 -21.96 -47.52
N GLY A 6 35.25 -22.05 -46.26
CA GLY A 6 34.05 -21.45 -45.71
C GLY A 6 34.28 -19.95 -45.46
N LYS A 7 33.52 -19.16 -46.19
CA LYS A 7 33.45 -17.71 -46.20
C LYS A 7 32.86 -17.20 -44.88
N THR A 8 33.61 -16.40 -44.16
CA THR A 8 33.15 -15.66 -42.97
C THR A 8 32.21 -14.53 -43.43
N GLU A 9 30.95 -14.58 -43.09
CA GLU A 9 30.02 -13.45 -43.18
C GLU A 9 30.18 -12.59 -41.93
N GLU A 10 30.65 -11.38 -42.16
CA GLU A 10 30.62 -10.30 -41.14
C GLU A 10 29.14 -9.94 -40.88
N THR A 11 28.73 -10.14 -39.62
CA THR A 11 27.46 -9.59 -39.11
C THR A 11 27.66 -8.10 -38.85
N PRO A 12 26.86 -7.20 -39.42
CA PRO A 12 26.90 -5.78 -39.11
C PRO A 12 26.48 -5.54 -37.66
N ALA A 13 27.21 -4.63 -37.00
CA ALA A 13 26.90 -4.15 -35.66
C ALA A 13 25.50 -3.49 -35.64
N PRO A 14 24.74 -3.62 -34.54
CA PRO A 14 23.48 -2.92 -34.40
C PRO A 14 23.74 -1.43 -34.24
N GLU A 15 22.99 -0.62 -35.04
CA GLU A 15 22.92 0.83 -34.92
C GLU A 15 22.48 1.21 -33.51
N GLU A 16 23.23 2.12 -32.91
CA GLU A 16 22.87 2.77 -31.65
C GLU A 16 21.59 3.61 -31.87
N THR A 17 20.50 3.15 -31.27
CA THR A 17 19.29 3.96 -31.14
C THR A 17 19.56 5.07 -30.13
N PRO A 18 19.37 6.36 -30.46
CA PRO A 18 19.52 7.43 -29.49
C PRO A 18 18.49 7.28 -28.36
N ALA A 19 18.97 7.38 -27.13
CA ALA A 19 18.15 7.41 -25.93
C ALA A 19 17.12 8.56 -26.03
N PRO A 20 15.85 8.35 -25.64
CA PRO A 20 14.92 9.45 -25.52
C PRO A 20 15.41 10.42 -24.44
N GLU A 21 15.49 11.70 -24.80
CA GLU A 21 15.72 12.79 -23.87
C GLU A 21 14.62 12.75 -22.80
N ASN A 22 15.07 12.60 -21.56
CA ASN A 22 14.22 12.60 -20.38
C ASN A 22 13.76 14.05 -20.14
N GLU A 23 12.63 14.42 -20.74
CA GLU A 23 11.94 15.65 -20.36
C GLU A 23 11.53 15.52 -18.91
N GLY A 24 12.09 16.40 -18.08
CA GLY A 24 11.86 16.46 -16.65
C GLY A 24 10.38 16.50 -16.33
N MET A 25 9.88 15.43 -15.72
CA MET A 25 8.64 15.48 -14.97
C MET A 25 8.90 16.30 -13.72
N ASP A 26 8.25 17.43 -13.65
CA ASP A 26 8.10 18.26 -12.47
C ASP A 26 7.45 17.42 -11.35
N PRO A 27 8.10 17.20 -10.18
CA PRO A 27 7.53 16.41 -9.10
C PRO A 27 6.65 17.28 -8.21
N THR A 28 5.55 17.77 -8.72
CA THR A 28 4.50 18.41 -7.94
C THR A 28 3.13 17.82 -8.29
N GLU A 29 2.97 16.52 -8.03
CA GLU A 29 1.65 15.99 -7.78
C GLU A 29 1.47 15.91 -6.27
N ASP A 30 0.52 16.72 -5.79
CA ASP A 30 0.00 16.77 -4.43
C ASP A 30 -0.58 15.38 -4.09
N THR A 31 0.24 14.49 -3.54
CA THR A 31 -0.25 13.25 -2.97
C THR A 31 -0.77 13.54 -1.58
N PRO A 32 -2.02 13.16 -1.25
CA PRO A 32 -2.58 13.36 0.09
C PRO A 32 -1.77 12.55 1.11
N VAL A 33 -1.23 13.26 2.11
CA VAL A 33 -0.46 12.67 3.22
C VAL A 33 -1.33 12.66 4.45
N VAL A 34 -1.58 11.49 5.02
CA VAL A 34 -2.25 11.35 6.30
C VAL A 34 -1.20 11.02 7.36
N ASP A 35 -0.94 11.97 8.26
CA ASP A 35 -0.05 11.78 9.41
C ASP A 35 -0.81 11.04 10.52
N MET A 36 -0.37 9.85 10.86
CA MET A 36 -0.99 8.99 11.88
C MET A 36 -0.40 9.16 13.28
N THR A 37 0.52 10.11 13.46
CA THR A 37 1.14 10.35 14.78
C THR A 37 0.41 11.42 15.59
N ASP A 38 -0.79 11.89 15.14
CA ASP A 38 -1.47 13.03 15.73
C ASP A 38 -1.98 12.76 17.16
N GLY A 39 -1.14 13.21 18.11
CA GLY A 39 -1.59 13.63 19.44
C GLY A 39 -2.04 15.10 19.34
N PRO A 40 -2.84 15.63 20.28
CA PRO A 40 -3.49 16.93 20.18
C PRO A 40 -2.48 18.08 20.10
N GLY A 41 -2.25 18.63 18.90
CA GLY A 41 -1.41 19.84 18.75
C GLY A 41 -0.64 20.01 17.45
N SER A 42 -1.06 19.48 16.33
CA SER A 42 -0.40 19.71 15.04
C SER A 42 -1.14 20.74 14.17
N GLU A 43 -0.40 21.68 13.60
CA GLU A 43 -0.90 22.81 12.82
C GLU A 43 -1.54 22.34 11.49
N GLU A 44 -2.62 23.00 11.06
CA GLU A 44 -3.41 22.74 9.86
C GLU A 44 -2.56 22.70 8.57
N GLN A 45 -2.08 21.54 8.21
CA GLN A 45 -1.83 21.22 6.81
C GLN A 45 -3.16 20.78 6.20
N SER A 46 -3.53 21.35 5.05
CA SER A 46 -4.73 20.96 4.32
C SER A 46 -4.49 19.56 3.74
N SER A 47 -4.69 18.55 4.58
CA SER A 47 -4.64 17.15 4.21
C SER A 47 -6.04 16.70 3.81
N ILE A 48 -6.18 16.09 2.66
CA ILE A 48 -7.36 15.32 2.29
C ILE A 48 -7.45 14.16 3.29
N SER A 49 -8.63 13.86 3.82
CA SER A 49 -8.78 12.73 4.74
C SER A 49 -8.49 11.40 4.02
N LEU A 50 -8.08 10.39 4.77
CA LEU A 50 -7.83 9.05 4.19
C LEU A 50 -9.10 8.48 3.55
N GLU A 51 -10.26 8.75 4.14
CA GLU A 51 -11.56 8.36 3.60
C GLU A 51 -11.82 8.98 2.22
N GLU A 52 -11.55 10.28 2.09
CA GLU A 52 -11.71 11.00 0.82
C GLU A 52 -10.73 10.50 -0.23
N ALA A 53 -9.46 10.28 0.14
CA ALA A 53 -8.44 9.74 -0.74
C ALA A 53 -8.76 8.32 -1.23
N LEU A 54 -9.42 7.51 -0.40
CA LEU A 54 -9.90 6.17 -0.75
C LEU A 54 -11.26 6.19 -1.45
N GLY A 55 -11.89 7.36 -1.65
CA GLY A 55 -13.20 7.49 -2.28
C GLY A 55 -14.34 6.86 -1.46
N LEU A 56 -14.20 6.83 -0.14
CA LEU A 56 -15.24 6.30 0.75
C LEU A 56 -16.45 7.25 0.82
N PRO A 57 -17.69 6.73 0.88
CA PRO A 57 -18.87 7.51 1.20
C PRO A 57 -18.75 8.27 2.52
N GLU A 58 -19.31 9.48 2.60
CA GLU A 58 -19.28 10.35 3.80
C GLU A 58 -19.83 9.68 5.08
N GLN A 59 -20.68 8.66 4.92
CA GLN A 59 -21.27 7.92 6.03
C GLN A 59 -20.33 6.86 6.61
N LEU A 60 -19.21 6.58 5.93
CA LEU A 60 -18.22 5.63 6.39
C LEU A 60 -17.08 6.35 7.12
N LEU A 61 -16.83 5.93 8.34
CA LEU A 61 -15.73 6.42 9.16
C LEU A 61 -14.63 5.38 9.20
N LEU A 62 -13.42 5.76 8.82
CA LEU A 62 -12.22 4.94 8.93
C LEU A 62 -11.35 5.46 10.08
N THR A 63 -11.28 4.71 11.16
CA THR A 63 -10.53 5.10 12.35
C THR A 63 -9.29 4.25 12.50
N PHE A 64 -8.13 4.88 12.64
CA PHE A 64 -6.89 4.18 12.95
C PHE A 64 -6.97 3.54 14.35
N ALA A 65 -6.74 2.23 14.43
CA ALA A 65 -6.80 1.46 15.67
C ALA A 65 -5.43 1.19 16.27
N GLY A 66 -4.37 1.25 15.46
CA GLY A 66 -3.00 1.00 15.90
C GLY A 66 -2.17 0.27 14.87
N TYR A 67 -0.92 -0.04 15.24
CA TYR A 67 -0.04 -0.84 14.39
C TYR A 67 0.61 -1.97 15.18
N ASP A 68 1.06 -2.98 14.46
CA ASP A 68 1.81 -4.13 14.97
C ASP A 68 2.98 -4.47 14.04
N ILE A 69 4.06 -5.00 14.60
CA ILE A 69 5.24 -5.46 13.86
C ILE A 69 5.36 -6.96 14.07
N THR A 70 5.34 -7.71 12.98
CA THR A 70 5.30 -9.17 13.05
C THR A 70 6.10 -9.83 11.92
N ASP A 71 6.39 -11.12 12.05
CA ASP A 71 6.96 -11.93 10.97
C ASP A 71 5.88 -12.45 10.02
N SER A 72 4.65 -12.60 10.52
CA SER A 72 3.52 -13.10 9.72
C SER A 72 2.20 -12.49 10.19
N TYR A 73 1.24 -12.36 9.28
CA TYR A 73 -0.11 -11.88 9.57
C TYR A 73 -1.16 -12.71 8.80
N PRO A 74 -2.30 -13.10 9.43
CA PRO A 74 -2.54 -12.97 10.87
C PRO A 74 -1.61 -13.86 11.70
N LYS A 75 -1.32 -13.48 12.95
CA LYS A 75 -0.44 -14.24 13.86
C LYS A 75 -0.99 -15.61 14.20
N GLU A 76 -2.30 -15.73 14.23
CA GLU A 76 -3.02 -17.00 14.45
C GLU A 76 -4.00 -17.19 13.30
N ALA A 77 -3.93 -18.34 12.63
CA ALA A 77 -4.90 -18.68 11.60
C ALA A 77 -6.28 -18.83 12.23
N SER A 78 -7.23 -18.00 11.82
CA SER A 78 -8.63 -18.16 12.18
C SER A 78 -9.32 -19.13 11.22
N SER A 79 -10.52 -19.59 11.57
CA SER A 79 -11.32 -20.44 10.68
C SER A 79 -11.80 -19.70 9.41
N GLU A 80 -11.68 -18.38 9.39
CA GLU A 80 -12.12 -17.51 8.30
C GLU A 80 -10.95 -17.05 7.40
N GLU A 81 -9.70 -17.12 7.91
CA GLU A 81 -8.50 -16.79 7.15
C GLU A 81 -7.77 -18.06 6.70
N TYR A 82 -7.71 -18.27 5.39
CA TYR A 82 -7.01 -19.39 4.77
C TYR A 82 -5.59 -19.07 4.35
N PHE A 83 -5.20 -17.80 4.43
CA PHE A 83 -3.90 -17.32 3.98
C PHE A 83 -3.19 -16.58 5.10
N THR A 84 -1.88 -16.74 5.15
CA THR A 84 -0.98 -15.89 5.94
C THR A 84 -0.05 -15.17 4.99
N VAL A 85 0.33 -13.97 5.37
CA VAL A 85 1.38 -13.19 4.71
C VAL A 85 2.61 -13.26 5.60
N ASP A 86 3.70 -13.78 5.08
CA ASP A 86 4.97 -13.89 5.79
C ASP A 86 5.94 -12.84 5.25
N ALA A 87 6.68 -12.19 6.15
CA ALA A 87 7.76 -11.29 5.76
C ALA A 87 8.93 -12.06 5.15
N GLY A 88 9.63 -11.45 4.21
CA GLY A 88 10.86 -11.98 3.65
C GLY A 88 11.99 -12.06 4.70
N GLU A 89 13.05 -12.83 4.37
CA GLU A 89 14.20 -12.98 5.26
C GLU A 89 14.85 -11.61 5.57
N GLY A 90 15.00 -11.31 6.86
CA GLY A 90 15.55 -10.04 7.34
C GLY A 90 14.54 -8.89 7.42
N ASN A 91 13.31 -9.12 6.97
CA ASN A 91 12.22 -8.15 6.98
C ASN A 91 11.20 -8.42 8.09
N LYS A 92 10.30 -7.48 8.26
CA LYS A 92 9.10 -7.57 9.12
C LYS A 92 7.93 -6.94 8.39
N LEU A 93 6.74 -7.38 8.75
CA LEU A 93 5.49 -6.72 8.35
C LEU A 93 5.17 -5.63 9.37
N LEU A 94 4.89 -4.43 8.88
CA LEU A 94 4.16 -3.40 9.59
C LEU A 94 2.69 -3.55 9.22
N VAL A 95 1.86 -3.86 10.20
CA VAL A 95 0.42 -4.04 10.05
C VAL A 95 -0.27 -2.83 10.64
N LEU A 96 -0.92 -2.03 9.81
CA LEU A 96 -1.72 -0.89 10.25
C LEU A 96 -3.18 -1.33 10.32
N SER A 97 -3.79 -1.27 11.50
CA SER A 97 -5.17 -1.69 11.73
C SER A 97 -6.10 -0.48 11.78
N PHE A 98 -7.26 -0.62 11.15
CA PHE A 98 -8.32 0.38 11.14
C PHE A 98 -9.65 -0.26 11.46
N SER A 99 -10.56 0.55 12.01
CA SER A 99 -11.98 0.22 12.12
C SER A 99 -12.75 1.02 11.07
N LEU A 100 -13.38 0.35 10.13
CA LEU A 100 -14.28 0.92 9.14
C LEU A 100 -15.72 0.75 9.61
N GLN A 101 -16.44 1.85 9.86
CA GLN A 101 -17.80 1.83 10.43
C GLN A 101 -18.77 2.60 9.55
N ASN A 102 -19.95 2.01 9.31
CA ASN A 102 -21.09 2.73 8.74
C ASN A 102 -21.84 3.49 9.82
N GLN A 103 -21.77 4.83 9.78
CA GLN A 103 -22.50 5.74 10.68
C GLN A 103 -23.81 6.24 10.08
N GLY A 104 -24.11 5.86 8.84
CA GLY A 104 -25.35 6.23 8.15
C GLY A 104 -26.55 5.41 8.61
N GLU A 105 -27.73 5.81 8.11
CA GLU A 105 -29.00 5.12 8.36
C GLU A 105 -29.31 4.02 7.32
N GLY A 106 -28.57 3.97 6.21
CA GLY A 106 -28.70 3.01 5.13
C GLY A 106 -27.52 2.05 5.05
N THR A 107 -27.68 0.97 4.29
CA THR A 107 -26.55 0.08 3.95
C THR A 107 -25.65 0.78 2.94
N GLU A 108 -24.37 0.88 3.25
CA GLU A 108 -23.34 1.44 2.39
C GLU A 108 -22.49 0.33 1.75
N THR A 109 -22.18 0.50 0.47
CA THR A 109 -21.27 -0.42 -0.24
C THR A 109 -19.90 0.20 -0.33
N VAL A 110 -18.92 -0.50 0.20
CA VAL A 110 -17.50 -0.18 0.09
C VAL A 110 -16.92 -0.91 -1.11
N ASP A 111 -16.23 -0.21 -1.99
CA ASP A 111 -15.56 -0.78 -3.17
C ASP A 111 -14.19 -0.14 -3.37
N ILE A 112 -13.24 -0.48 -2.49
CA ILE A 112 -11.87 0.01 -2.57
C ILE A 112 -11.14 -0.60 -3.77
N ILE A 113 -11.35 -1.89 -4.04
CA ILE A 113 -10.72 -2.57 -5.19
C ILE A 113 -11.09 -1.91 -6.52
N GLY A 114 -12.31 -1.37 -6.63
CA GLY A 114 -12.77 -0.65 -7.82
C GLY A 114 -12.02 0.67 -8.03
N GLN A 115 -11.58 1.32 -6.97
CA GLN A 115 -10.80 2.58 -7.00
C GLN A 115 -9.34 2.34 -7.37
N LYS A 116 -8.79 1.14 -7.09
CA LYS A 116 -7.39 0.75 -7.34
C LYS A 116 -6.38 1.71 -6.67
N PRO A 117 -6.50 2.01 -5.39
CA PRO A 117 -5.61 2.94 -4.72
C PRO A 117 -4.19 2.41 -4.70
N LEU A 118 -3.22 3.31 -4.86
CA LEU A 118 -1.80 3.03 -4.65
C LEU A 118 -1.41 3.51 -3.26
N ILE A 119 -1.66 2.68 -2.25
CA ILE A 119 -1.35 3.03 -0.87
C ILE A 119 0.15 2.88 -0.64
N LYS A 120 0.79 3.96 -0.17
CA LYS A 120 2.19 3.99 0.25
C LYS A 120 2.25 4.26 1.74
N VAL A 121 2.94 3.41 2.46
CA VAL A 121 3.22 3.59 3.89
C VAL A 121 4.63 4.13 4.05
N SER A 122 4.80 5.17 4.84
CA SER A 122 6.12 5.75 5.17
C SER A 122 6.41 5.61 6.66
N VAL A 123 7.56 5.09 6.99
CA VAL A 123 8.08 5.03 8.38
C VAL A 123 9.33 5.89 8.43
N ASN A 124 9.32 6.91 9.29
CA ASN A 124 10.44 7.87 9.43
C ASN A 124 10.91 8.44 8.08
N GLY A 125 9.96 8.69 7.15
CA GLY A 125 10.24 9.21 5.81
C GLY A 125 10.70 8.17 4.78
N ILE A 126 10.82 6.90 5.14
CA ILE A 126 11.10 5.79 4.20
C ILE A 126 9.78 5.18 3.77
N GLY A 127 9.37 5.45 2.54
CA GLY A 127 8.09 4.98 2.00
C GLY A 127 8.22 3.70 1.18
N VAL A 128 7.30 2.75 1.42
CA VAL A 128 7.12 1.53 0.61
C VAL A 128 5.66 1.39 0.20
N ASN A 129 5.40 0.72 -0.91
CA ASN A 129 4.03 0.41 -1.31
C ASN A 129 3.43 -0.62 -0.35
N SER A 130 2.13 -0.49 -0.06
CA SER A 130 1.41 -1.52 0.66
C SER A 130 1.40 -2.84 -0.13
N LEU A 131 1.33 -3.93 0.60
CA LEU A 131 1.14 -5.26 0.02
C LEU A 131 -0.34 -5.43 -0.32
N ALA A 132 -0.64 -5.85 -1.56
CA ALA A 132 -1.96 -6.36 -1.91
C ALA A 132 -1.98 -7.86 -1.59
N THR A 133 -2.86 -8.27 -0.68
CA THR A 133 -2.88 -9.63 -0.15
C THR A 133 -4.18 -10.36 -0.51
N PHE A 134 -4.32 -11.62 -0.09
CA PHE A 134 -5.58 -12.36 -0.21
C PHE A 134 -6.35 -12.44 1.11
N LEU A 135 -6.01 -11.57 2.07
CA LEU A 135 -6.71 -11.48 3.34
C LEU A 135 -8.09 -10.86 3.14
N SER A 136 -9.08 -11.36 3.84
CA SER A 136 -10.46 -10.89 3.77
C SER A 136 -10.62 -9.45 4.26
N ASN A 137 -9.71 -9.01 5.13
CA ASN A 137 -9.70 -7.67 5.72
C ASN A 137 -8.61 -6.74 5.14
N ASP A 138 -8.02 -7.08 3.99
CA ASP A 138 -7.07 -6.18 3.30
C ASP A 138 -7.80 -4.94 2.78
N LEU A 139 -7.49 -3.77 3.34
CA LEU A 139 -8.11 -2.51 2.95
C LEU A 139 -7.93 -2.20 1.45
N THR A 140 -6.79 -2.58 0.87
CA THR A 140 -6.48 -2.28 -0.55
C THR A 140 -7.38 -3.02 -1.53
N LEU A 141 -7.95 -4.15 -1.10
CA LEU A 141 -8.82 -5.02 -1.89
C LEU A 141 -10.23 -5.15 -1.30
N PHE A 142 -10.55 -4.33 -0.28
CA PHE A 142 -11.79 -4.45 0.45
C PHE A 142 -13.01 -4.12 -0.41
N GLN A 143 -13.99 -5.03 -0.42
CA GLN A 143 -15.25 -4.88 -1.13
C GLN A 143 -16.36 -5.59 -0.35
N GLU A 144 -17.14 -4.83 0.42
CA GLU A 144 -18.27 -5.35 1.20
C GLU A 144 -19.38 -4.31 1.31
N SER A 145 -20.57 -4.76 1.78
CA SER A 145 -21.66 -3.88 2.19
C SER A 145 -21.78 -3.89 3.69
N LEU A 146 -21.79 -2.70 4.30
CA LEU A 146 -21.95 -2.50 5.73
C LEU A 146 -23.35 -1.97 6.05
N ASN A 147 -24.06 -2.65 6.95
CA ASN A 147 -25.33 -2.16 7.45
C ASN A 147 -25.16 -1.00 8.43
N PRO A 148 -26.22 -0.23 8.72
CA PRO A 148 -26.17 0.85 9.71
C PRO A 148 -25.57 0.38 11.05
N GLY A 149 -24.54 1.11 11.52
CA GLY A 149 -23.84 0.82 12.77
C GLY A 149 -22.87 -0.36 12.71
N GLU A 150 -22.79 -1.08 11.58
CA GLU A 150 -21.84 -2.17 11.39
C GLU A 150 -20.42 -1.66 11.24
N SER A 151 -19.47 -2.40 11.81
CA SER A 151 -18.04 -2.11 11.66
C SER A 151 -17.25 -3.35 11.23
N ARG A 152 -16.15 -3.10 10.52
CA ARG A 152 -15.16 -4.11 10.13
C ARG A 152 -13.77 -3.65 10.53
N GLU A 153 -12.97 -4.60 10.98
CA GLU A 153 -11.54 -4.39 11.09
C GLU A 153 -10.91 -4.61 9.72
N VAL A 154 -10.16 -3.62 9.25
CA VAL A 154 -9.41 -3.69 8.00
C VAL A 154 -7.96 -3.34 8.25
N VAL A 155 -7.06 -3.86 7.41
CA VAL A 155 -5.62 -3.68 7.60
C VAL A 155 -4.93 -3.23 6.32
N VAL A 156 -3.84 -2.50 6.51
CA VAL A 156 -2.85 -2.20 5.46
C VAL A 156 -1.53 -2.84 5.91
N LEU A 157 -0.96 -3.68 5.06
CA LEU A 157 0.32 -4.32 5.31
C LEU A 157 1.41 -3.66 4.49
N ALA A 158 2.57 -3.44 5.11
CA ALA A 158 3.77 -2.98 4.44
C ALA A 158 4.98 -3.77 4.96
N GLU A 159 5.93 -4.09 4.07
CA GLU A 159 7.11 -4.86 4.43
C GLU A 159 8.34 -3.95 4.47
N TYR A 160 9.09 -4.05 5.56
CA TYR A 160 10.30 -3.26 5.82
C TYR A 160 11.45 -4.14 6.28
N GLU A 161 12.68 -3.69 6.06
CA GLU A 161 13.82 -4.26 6.78
C GLU A 161 13.60 -4.13 8.28
N ALA A 162 13.84 -5.20 9.05
CA ALA A 162 13.59 -5.23 10.49
C ALA A 162 14.28 -4.08 11.25
N ALA A 163 15.46 -3.66 10.78
CA ALA A 163 16.21 -2.56 11.36
C ALA A 163 15.49 -1.20 11.25
N SER A 164 14.70 -0.99 10.19
CA SER A 164 13.95 0.25 9.95
C SER A 164 12.76 0.41 10.90
N LEU A 165 12.32 -0.66 11.55
CA LEU A 165 11.17 -0.68 12.45
C LEU A 165 11.56 -0.71 13.94
N LEU A 166 12.85 -0.58 14.29
CA LEU A 166 13.30 -0.62 15.68
C LEU A 166 12.95 0.65 16.47
N ASP A 167 12.86 1.78 15.78
CA ASP A 167 12.57 3.09 16.39
C ASP A 167 11.66 3.87 15.45
N ILE A 168 10.35 3.73 15.65
CA ILE A 168 9.32 4.40 14.86
C ILE A 168 8.96 5.73 15.53
N ALA A 169 9.35 6.84 14.91
CA ALA A 169 8.99 8.18 15.32
C ALA A 169 7.75 8.71 14.60
N ALA A 170 7.54 8.30 13.34
CA ALA A 170 6.41 8.71 12.53
C ALA A 170 5.99 7.59 11.58
N VAL A 171 4.68 7.46 11.37
CA VAL A 171 4.07 6.61 10.33
C VAL A 171 3.09 7.46 9.55
N GLU A 172 3.21 7.45 8.22
CA GLU A 172 2.36 8.21 7.31
C GLU A 172 1.75 7.27 6.27
N ILE A 173 0.53 7.58 5.83
CA ILE A 173 -0.10 6.91 4.69
C ILE A 173 -0.35 7.94 3.59
N ASN A 174 -0.01 7.56 2.37
CA ASN A 174 -0.27 8.31 1.15
C ASN A 174 -1.08 7.42 0.19
N VAL A 175 -2.07 8.01 -0.48
CA VAL A 175 -2.95 7.31 -1.43
C VAL A 175 -2.89 8.01 -2.78
#